data_9dc70711cc119b9c7e352ffa95bb1d12
#
_entry.id   9dc70711cc119b9c7e352ffa95bb1d12
#
_cell.length_a   1.000
_cell.length_b   1.000
_cell.length_c   1.000
_cell.angle_alpha   90.00
_cell.angle_beta   90.00
_cell.angle_gamma   90.00
#
_symmetry.space_group_name_H-M   'P 1'
#
loop_
_entity.id
_entity.type
_entity.pdbx_description
1 polymer ?
#
loop_
_entity_poly.entity_id
_entity_poly.type
_entity_poly.pdbx_seq_one_letter_code
_entity_poly.pdbx_strand_id
1 'polypeptide(L)'
;MNYRDITTDRQFRDTTSYSRSDFLALLSDYELTYQELNGCTYEDYIEENVMETPKLKTLGDALFFTLFQMKNDLVFGSLGAVFGMSGASASNNFKYFTKLLEETLRKKSTT
;
A
#
# COMPACT_ATOMS: atom_id res chain seq x y z
N MET A 1 6.79 3.91 9.35
CA MET A 1 7.07 2.47 9.21
C MET A 1 7.19 2.13 7.73
N ASN A 2 8.09 1.24 7.39
CA ASN A 2 8.35 0.83 6.01
C ASN A 2 8.47 -0.70 5.99
N TYR A 3 7.90 -1.37 4.99
CA TYR A 3 7.93 -2.84 4.94
C TYR A 3 9.36 -3.39 4.78
N ARG A 4 10.29 -2.58 4.29
CA ARG A 4 11.71 -2.99 4.17
C ARG A 4 12.42 -3.07 5.53
N ASP A 5 11.86 -2.44 6.56
CA ASP A 5 12.41 -2.49 7.92
C ASP A 5 12.07 -3.79 8.63
N ILE A 6 11.14 -4.56 8.08
CA ILE A 6 10.71 -5.83 8.66
C ILE A 6 11.62 -6.94 8.15
N THR A 7 12.35 -7.58 9.05
CA THR A 7 13.43 -8.50 8.70
C THR A 7 13.02 -9.98 8.69
N THR A 8 11.91 -10.34 9.33
CA THR A 8 11.48 -11.74 9.42
C THR A 8 10.09 -11.95 8.84
N ASP A 9 9.83 -13.15 8.30
CA ASP A 9 8.49 -13.53 7.82
C ASP A 9 7.45 -13.48 8.93
N ARG A 10 7.84 -13.86 10.15
CA ARG A 10 6.93 -13.81 11.29
C ARG A 10 6.44 -12.41 11.56
N GLN A 11 7.34 -11.43 11.59
CA GLN A 11 6.98 -10.03 11.77
C GLN A 11 6.10 -9.54 10.62
N PHE A 12 6.40 -9.97 9.40
CA PHE A 12 5.62 -9.59 8.23
C PHE A 12 4.20 -10.13 8.32
N ARG A 13 4.04 -11.39 8.73
CA ARG A 13 2.72 -11.99 8.94
C ARG A 13 1.96 -11.34 10.09
N ASP A 14 2.66 -10.99 11.17
CA ASP A 14 2.05 -10.34 12.33
C ASP A 14 1.51 -8.95 11.97
N THR A 15 2.17 -8.24 11.05
CA THR A 15 1.78 -6.88 10.68
C THR A 15 0.80 -6.83 9.51
N THR A 16 0.85 -7.77 8.57
CA THR A 16 0.06 -7.72 7.34
C THR A 16 -0.83 -8.92 7.10
N SER A 17 -0.68 -10.00 7.84
CA SER A 17 -1.29 -11.32 7.59
C SER A 17 -0.73 -12.04 6.36
N TYR A 18 0.31 -11.51 5.73
CA TYR A 18 0.93 -12.10 4.54
C TYR A 18 2.38 -12.49 4.84
N SER A 19 2.85 -13.58 4.23
CA SER A 19 4.29 -13.84 4.19
C SER A 19 4.94 -12.82 3.24
N ARG A 20 6.26 -12.66 3.36
CA ARG A 20 6.98 -11.74 2.46
C ARG A 20 6.79 -12.16 1.00
N SER A 21 6.88 -13.46 0.70
CA SER A 21 6.75 -13.93 -0.67
C SER A 21 5.34 -13.71 -1.22
N ASP A 22 4.30 -13.92 -0.41
CA ASP A 22 2.92 -13.65 -0.81
C ASP A 22 2.69 -12.15 -1.02
N PHE A 23 3.29 -11.31 -0.16
CA PHE A 23 3.22 -9.86 -0.32
C PHE A 23 3.86 -9.42 -1.62
N LEU A 24 5.04 -9.94 -1.95
CA LEU A 24 5.73 -9.56 -3.19
C LEU A 24 4.97 -10.02 -4.43
N ALA A 25 4.34 -11.19 -4.38
CA ALA A 25 3.50 -11.66 -5.47
C ALA A 25 2.28 -10.75 -5.66
N LEU A 26 1.62 -10.37 -4.56
CA LEU A 26 0.49 -9.43 -4.60
C LEU A 26 0.94 -8.05 -5.09
N LEU A 27 2.10 -7.59 -4.66
CA LEU A 27 2.65 -6.30 -5.09
C LEU A 27 2.85 -6.26 -6.60
N SER A 28 3.33 -7.34 -7.20
CA SER A 28 3.49 -7.44 -8.65
C SER A 28 2.15 -7.23 -9.37
N ASP A 29 1.09 -7.88 -8.91
CA ASP A 29 -0.26 -7.70 -9.47
C ASP A 29 -0.81 -6.30 -9.21
N TYR A 30 -0.51 -5.74 -8.05
CA TYR A 30 -0.93 -4.40 -7.64
C TYR A 30 -0.30 -3.34 -8.56
N GLU A 31 0.99 -3.49 -8.85
CA GLU A 31 1.72 -2.60 -9.76
C GLU A 31 1.16 -2.65 -11.18
N LEU A 32 0.87 -3.86 -11.69
CA LEU A 32 0.27 -4.02 -13.01
C LEU A 32 -1.11 -3.37 -13.10
N THR A 33 -1.93 -3.54 -12.07
CA THR A 33 -3.26 -2.93 -12.01
C THR A 33 -3.16 -1.41 -12.03
N TYR A 34 -2.21 -0.84 -11.27
CA TYR A 34 -2.01 0.60 -11.26
C TYR A 34 -1.63 1.11 -12.65
N GLN A 35 -0.69 0.44 -13.32
CA GLN A 35 -0.25 0.83 -14.67
C GLN A 35 -1.38 0.76 -15.69
N GLU A 36 -2.23 -0.26 -15.61
CA GLU A 36 -3.37 -0.41 -16.52
C GLU A 36 -4.39 0.71 -16.33
N LEU A 37 -4.62 1.14 -15.09
CA LEU A 37 -5.59 2.18 -14.79
C LEU A 37 -5.07 3.59 -15.07
N ASN A 38 -3.77 3.81 -14.93
CA ASN A 38 -3.18 5.15 -14.96
C ASN A 38 -2.22 5.41 -16.12
N GLY A 39 -1.81 4.39 -16.85
CA GLY A 39 -0.90 4.52 -18.00
C GLY A 39 0.56 4.77 -17.65
N CYS A 40 0.91 4.73 -16.37
CA CYS A 40 2.29 4.91 -15.89
C CYS A 40 2.45 4.21 -14.54
N THR A 41 3.69 4.07 -14.06
CA THR A 41 3.92 3.52 -12.72
C THR A 41 3.58 4.58 -11.68
N TYR A 42 3.31 4.12 -10.45
CA TYR A 42 3.03 5.01 -9.32
C TYR A 42 4.21 5.95 -9.06
N GLU A 43 5.43 5.41 -9.12
CA GLU A 43 6.66 6.15 -8.87
C GLU A 43 6.86 7.26 -9.92
N ASP A 44 6.58 6.96 -11.20
CA ASP A 44 6.65 7.94 -12.28
C ASP A 44 5.60 9.04 -12.11
N TYR A 45 4.38 8.66 -11.73
CA TYR A 45 3.31 9.62 -11.49
C TYR A 45 3.70 10.60 -10.37
N ILE A 46 4.24 10.10 -9.27
CA ILE A 46 4.67 10.93 -8.15
C ILE A 46 5.78 11.90 -8.59
N GLU A 47 6.77 11.39 -9.31
CA GLU A 47 7.90 12.22 -9.77
C GLU A 47 7.43 13.37 -10.66
N GLU A 48 6.45 13.13 -11.52
CA GLU A 48 5.97 14.13 -12.49
C GLU A 48 4.91 15.08 -11.93
N ASN A 49 4.09 14.63 -10.96
CA ASN A 49 2.86 15.32 -10.59
C ASN A 49 2.79 15.80 -9.14
N VAL A 50 3.72 15.40 -8.29
CA VAL A 50 3.68 15.74 -6.86
C VAL A 50 4.82 16.65 -6.51
N MET A 51 4.50 17.83 -5.97
CA MET A 51 5.49 18.85 -5.59
C MET A 51 6.21 18.55 -4.30
N GLU A 52 5.57 17.80 -3.39
CA GLU A 52 6.15 17.41 -2.11
C GLU A 52 6.41 15.92 -2.11
N THR A 53 7.45 15.48 -1.38
CA THR A 53 7.73 14.06 -1.24
C THR A 53 6.60 13.37 -0.47
N PRO A 54 5.86 12.43 -1.08
CA PRO A 54 4.78 11.75 -0.38
C PRO A 54 5.33 10.82 0.70
N LYS A 55 4.51 10.53 1.72
CA LYS A 55 4.89 9.60 2.78
C LYS A 55 4.92 8.15 2.30
N LEU A 56 4.06 7.83 1.32
CA LEU A 56 4.07 6.53 0.66
C LEU A 56 4.79 6.69 -0.67
N LYS A 57 6.08 6.45 -0.66
CA LYS A 57 6.98 6.77 -1.79
C LYS A 57 6.93 5.76 -2.92
N THR A 58 6.59 4.52 -2.61
CA THR A 58 6.49 3.45 -3.59
C THR A 58 5.15 2.75 -3.46
N LEU A 59 4.75 2.04 -4.51
CA LEU A 59 3.51 1.27 -4.44
C LEU A 59 3.61 0.13 -3.42
N GLY A 60 4.81 -0.38 -3.18
CA GLY A 60 5.06 -1.34 -2.11
C GLY A 60 4.75 -0.76 -0.73
N ASP A 61 5.15 0.49 -0.49
CA ASP A 61 4.83 1.20 0.75
C ASP A 61 3.31 1.38 0.90
N ALA A 62 2.62 1.72 -0.20
CA ALA A 62 1.17 1.89 -0.21
C ALA A 62 0.44 0.57 0.05
N LEU A 63 0.90 -0.52 -0.54
CA LEU A 63 0.32 -1.85 -0.29
C LEU A 63 0.53 -2.27 1.16
N PHE A 64 1.72 -2.09 1.69
CA PHE A 64 2.01 -2.41 3.09
C PHE A 64 1.11 -1.59 4.04
N PHE A 65 0.99 -0.29 3.80
CA PHE A 65 0.11 0.60 4.56
C PHE A 65 -1.33 0.08 4.56
N THR A 66 -1.83 -0.31 3.39
CA THR A 66 -3.21 -0.79 3.22
C THR A 66 -3.43 -2.10 3.96
N LEU A 67 -2.53 -3.07 3.79
CA LEU A 67 -2.65 -4.37 4.47
C LEU A 67 -2.47 -4.24 5.98
N PHE A 68 -1.56 -3.36 6.42
CA PHE A 68 -1.36 -3.08 7.85
C PHE A 68 -2.66 -2.56 8.47
N GLN A 69 -3.33 -1.62 7.82
CA GLN A 69 -4.57 -1.06 8.35
C GLN A 69 -5.71 -2.08 8.33
N MET A 70 -5.81 -2.90 7.28
CA MET A 70 -6.82 -3.95 7.21
C MET A 70 -6.65 -4.98 8.33
N LYS A 71 -5.40 -5.24 8.73
CA LYS A 71 -5.10 -6.17 9.81
C LYS A 71 -5.34 -5.56 11.19
N ASN A 72 -4.99 -4.30 11.40
CA ASN A 72 -4.91 -3.70 12.72
C ASN A 72 -6.09 -2.76 13.05
N ASP A 73 -6.79 -2.27 12.05
CA ASP A 73 -8.01 -1.45 12.20
C ASP A 73 -7.81 -0.28 13.19
N LEU A 74 -6.75 0.48 12.99
CA LEU A 74 -6.47 1.65 13.82
C LEU A 74 -7.37 2.81 13.45
N VAL A 75 -7.68 3.70 14.41
CA VAL A 75 -8.28 4.99 14.06
C VAL A 75 -7.27 5.77 13.20
N PHE A 76 -7.77 6.60 12.29
CA PHE A 76 -6.89 7.22 11.29
C PHE A 76 -5.83 8.16 11.89
N GLY A 77 -6.11 8.80 13.01
CA GLY A 77 -5.10 9.58 13.71
C GLY A 77 -3.92 8.73 14.17
N SER A 78 -4.19 7.55 14.71
CA SER A 78 -3.16 6.60 15.13
C SER A 78 -2.42 6.01 13.93
N LEU A 79 -3.16 5.65 12.88
CA LEU A 79 -2.56 5.15 11.64
C LEU A 79 -1.62 6.19 11.03
N GLY A 80 -2.04 7.45 10.99
CA GLY A 80 -1.21 8.54 10.52
C GLY A 80 0.07 8.68 11.33
N ALA A 81 -0.02 8.57 12.66
CA ALA A 81 1.15 8.66 13.53
C ALA A 81 2.17 7.55 13.21
N VAL A 82 1.71 6.33 12.94
CA VAL A 82 2.59 5.20 12.60
C VAL A 82 3.33 5.46 11.29
N PHE A 83 2.68 6.07 10.31
CA PHE A 83 3.26 6.27 8.96
C PHE A 83 3.74 7.70 8.70
N GLY A 84 3.69 8.56 9.71
CA GLY A 84 4.22 9.92 9.59
C GLY A 84 3.33 10.87 8.79
N MET A 85 2.01 10.70 8.84
CA MET A 85 1.05 11.56 8.14
C MET A 85 -0.11 11.95 9.04
N SER A 86 -0.90 12.94 8.63
CA SER A 86 -2.10 13.33 9.36
C SER A 86 -3.18 12.26 9.27
N GLY A 87 -4.15 12.30 10.20
CA GLY A 87 -5.29 11.38 10.15
C GLY A 87 -6.11 11.54 8.87
N ALA A 88 -6.28 12.78 8.39
CA ALA A 88 -6.99 13.06 7.14
C ALA A 88 -6.27 12.43 5.94
N SER A 89 -4.94 12.57 5.88
CA SER A 89 -4.13 11.95 4.84
C SER A 89 -4.19 10.43 4.91
N ALA A 90 -4.12 9.87 6.13
CA ALA A 90 -4.23 8.42 6.32
C ALA A 90 -5.58 7.90 5.81
N SER A 91 -6.66 8.59 6.13
CA SER A 91 -8.00 8.23 5.66
C SER A 91 -8.10 8.26 4.12
N ASN A 92 -7.62 9.34 3.50
CA ASN A 92 -7.68 9.49 2.05
C ASN A 92 -6.82 8.45 1.33
N ASN A 93 -5.61 8.20 1.84
CA ASN A 93 -4.71 7.19 1.27
C ASN A 93 -5.30 5.79 1.42
N PHE A 94 -5.89 5.48 2.56
CA PHE A 94 -6.49 4.17 2.78
C PHE A 94 -7.64 3.91 1.83
N LYS A 95 -8.51 4.90 1.63
CA LYS A 95 -9.63 4.79 0.70
C LYS A 95 -9.15 4.55 -0.73
N TYR A 96 -8.17 5.32 -1.17
CA TYR A 96 -7.65 5.21 -2.53
C TYR A 96 -6.97 3.87 -2.78
N PHE A 97 -6.05 3.48 -1.89
CA PHE A 97 -5.26 2.27 -2.09
C PHE A 97 -6.05 0.98 -1.82
N THR A 98 -7.06 1.04 -0.95
CA THR A 98 -8.00 -0.08 -0.77
C THR A 98 -8.79 -0.33 -2.06
N LYS A 99 -9.23 0.73 -2.72
CA LYS A 99 -9.96 0.62 -3.98
C LYS A 99 -9.09 -0.01 -5.07
N LEU A 100 -7.82 0.39 -5.13
CA LEU A 100 -6.85 -0.22 -6.04
C LEU A 100 -6.65 -1.70 -5.73
N LEU A 101 -6.58 -2.07 -4.45
CA LEU A 101 -6.45 -3.46 -4.03
C LEU A 101 -7.68 -4.28 -4.44
N GLU A 102 -8.87 -3.74 -4.26
CA GLU A 102 -10.11 -4.39 -4.69
C GLU A 102 -10.10 -4.69 -6.19
N GLU A 103 -9.65 -3.74 -7.01
CA GLU A 103 -9.52 -3.92 -8.45
C GLU A 103 -8.50 -5.02 -8.78
N THR A 104 -7.38 -5.03 -8.08
CA THR A 104 -6.34 -6.06 -8.26
C THR A 104 -6.90 -7.45 -7.98
N LEU A 105 -7.59 -7.61 -6.86
CA LEU A 105 -8.15 -8.90 -6.45
C LEU A 105 -9.30 -9.34 -7.38
N ARG A 106 -10.10 -8.40 -7.86
CA ARG A 106 -11.16 -8.69 -8.80
C ARG A 106 -10.60 -9.23 -10.12
N LYS A 107 -9.54 -8.66 -10.62
CA LYS A 107 -8.88 -9.13 -11.85
C LYS A 107 -8.33 -10.55 -11.68
N LYS A 108 -7.78 -10.86 -10.52
CA LYS A 108 -7.28 -12.21 -10.22
C LYS A 108 -8.42 -13.25 -10.19
N SER A 109 -9.60 -12.86 -9.73
CA SER A 109 -10.74 -13.79 -9.64
C SER A 109 -11.38 -14.09 -10.99
N THR A 110 -11.15 -13.28 -12.01
CA THR A 110 -11.78 -13.45 -13.32
C THR A 110 -10.90 -14.16 -14.33
N THR A 111 -9.69 -14.52 -13.95
CA THR A 111 -8.77 -15.26 -14.84
C THR A 111 -8.81 -16.75 -14.64
#